data_30f8bb81e841f511df4ecf75af7276d6
#
_entry.id   30f8bb81e841f511df4ecf75af7276d6
#
_cell.length_a   1.000
_cell.length_b   1.000
_cell.length_c   1.000
_cell.angle_alpha   90.00
_cell.angle_beta   90.00
_cell.angle_gamma   90.00
#
_symmetry.space_group_name_H-M   'P 1'
#
loop_
_entity.id
_entity.type
_entity.pdbx_description
1 polymer ?
#
loop_
_entity_poly.entity_id
_entity_poly.type
_entity_poly.pdbx_seq_one_letter_code
_entity_poly.pdbx_strand_id
1 'polypeptide(L)'
;MGLVVMVGSLFSFLLLLLLEAMAHVANPYIGILTYLVAPGFLVIGLAMAVVGAWFRHRQIVKATGPFAPIRIDLTRPRDRKLFGMFLAASVCFLLVSAIGSYQSYHYTESVQFCGQACHGVMKPEFVTYSHSPHARVACAECHIGNGATWYVRSKLSGTYQVYATMAQKYPRPIPTPVKNLRPAQETCEECHWPRKFVGNVERTYSYFLGDETNSTFAVRLLLKVGGGDPTHGPVEGIHWHMNVGNKIEYIASDQARQKIPWVRMTDAQGVVTEFRSPKFTNAVEETSIRRMDCMDCHNRPAHRYESPNTAVNLAMALGKIDRSLPYIKTNALYALTRRYTNETQAIQGIATTLASKYPTDSYAGCQEKVRATITEVQRIYRDNFFPEMKASWQVYPDNIGHKDWPGCFRCHDGQHKTADGKRAIKANDCNACHTILAQGSGPELEQLTPKGQKFRHPGDEVDGACNDCHTGGL
;
A
#
# COMPACT_ATOMS: atom_id res chain seq x y z
N MET A 1 4.50 44.35 16.38
CA MET A 1 4.28 43.13 15.54
C MET A 1 4.68 41.88 16.30
N GLY A 2 5.94 41.63 16.69
CA GLY A 2 6.36 40.39 17.35
C GLY A 2 5.56 40.03 18.61
N LEU A 3 5.22 40.98 19.47
CA LEU A 3 4.39 40.74 20.66
C LEU A 3 2.95 40.29 20.29
N VAL A 4 2.39 40.81 19.18
CA VAL A 4 1.07 40.42 18.67
C VAL A 4 1.07 38.97 18.24
N VAL A 5 2.11 38.60 17.47
CA VAL A 5 2.27 37.20 17.00
C VAL A 5 2.43 36.24 18.18
N MET A 6 3.23 36.62 19.19
CA MET A 6 3.41 35.85 20.43
C MET A 6 2.10 35.64 21.19
N VAL A 7 1.38 36.72 21.47
CA VAL A 7 0.11 36.65 22.26
C VAL A 7 -0.97 35.88 21.51
N GLY A 8 -1.12 36.14 20.20
CA GLY A 8 -2.06 35.41 19.36
C GLY A 8 -1.74 33.91 19.28
N SER A 9 -0.46 33.57 19.13
CA SER A 9 0.01 32.19 19.11
C SER A 9 -0.17 31.47 20.46
N LEU A 10 0.12 32.12 21.57
CA LEU A 10 -0.10 31.58 22.91
C LEU A 10 -1.60 31.34 23.17
N PHE A 11 -2.44 32.29 22.78
CA PHE A 11 -3.90 32.13 22.89
C PHE A 11 -4.41 30.94 22.07
N SER A 12 -3.96 30.82 20.81
CA SER A 12 -4.30 29.68 19.95
C SER A 12 -3.86 28.35 20.56
N PHE A 13 -2.63 28.30 21.11
CA PHE A 13 -2.10 27.13 21.78
C PHE A 13 -2.98 26.69 22.97
N LEU A 14 -3.34 27.64 23.84
CA LEU A 14 -4.18 27.35 25.00
C LEU A 14 -5.60 26.94 24.63
N LEU A 15 -6.19 27.61 23.62
CA LEU A 15 -7.53 27.29 23.14
C LEU A 15 -7.58 25.89 22.52
N LEU A 16 -6.61 25.54 21.68
CA LEU A 16 -6.52 24.22 21.06
C LEU A 16 -6.25 23.12 22.08
N LEU A 17 -5.41 23.37 23.09
CA LEU A 17 -5.19 22.47 24.23
C LEU A 17 -6.51 22.22 25.01
N LEU A 18 -7.27 23.26 25.24
CA LEU A 18 -8.56 23.16 25.93
C LEU A 18 -9.57 22.36 25.12
N LEU A 19 -9.65 22.59 23.80
CA LEU A 19 -10.50 21.83 22.88
C LEU A 19 -10.10 20.34 22.84
N GLU A 20 -8.81 20.04 22.81
CA GLU A 20 -8.29 18.66 22.85
C GLU A 20 -8.66 17.96 24.16
N ALA A 21 -8.55 18.66 25.29
CA ALA A 21 -8.91 18.14 26.62
C ALA A 21 -10.42 17.92 26.80
N MET A 22 -11.25 18.80 26.25
CA MET A 22 -12.72 18.73 26.40
C MET A 22 -13.41 17.77 25.42
N ALA A 23 -12.87 17.64 24.20
CA ALA A 23 -13.62 16.97 23.14
C ALA A 23 -13.50 15.44 23.17
N HIS A 24 -12.56 14.84 23.92
CA HIS A 24 -12.23 13.39 23.90
C HIS A 24 -12.19 12.82 22.46
N VAL A 25 -12.22 13.70 21.46
CA VAL A 25 -12.15 13.36 20.06
C VAL A 25 -10.66 13.24 19.75
N ALA A 26 -10.21 12.03 19.52
CA ALA A 26 -8.88 11.75 19.00
C ALA A 26 -8.77 12.27 17.55
N ASN A 27 -8.91 13.59 17.39
CA ASN A 27 -8.65 14.25 16.12
C ASN A 27 -7.17 14.65 16.12
N PRO A 28 -6.31 13.90 15.43
CA PRO A 28 -4.86 14.11 15.45
C PRO A 28 -4.43 15.50 14.95
N TYR A 29 -5.36 16.25 14.41
CA TYR A 29 -5.17 17.52 13.72
C TYR A 29 -5.20 18.72 14.66
N ILE A 30 -5.99 18.61 15.71
CA ILE A 30 -5.92 19.59 16.81
C ILE A 30 -4.53 19.54 17.40
N GLY A 31 -3.96 18.33 17.59
CA GLY A 31 -2.58 18.15 18.09
C GLY A 31 -1.51 18.83 17.23
N ILE A 32 -1.64 18.86 15.89
CA ILE A 32 -0.66 19.54 15.03
C ILE A 32 -0.74 21.04 15.15
N LEU A 33 -1.95 21.58 15.12
CA LEU A 33 -2.17 23.00 15.33
C LEU A 33 -1.62 23.40 16.70
N THR A 34 -1.88 22.58 17.73
CA THR A 34 -1.45 22.81 19.11
C THR A 34 0.07 22.71 19.26
N TYR A 35 0.67 21.57 18.81
CA TYR A 35 2.06 21.25 19.19
C TYR A 35 3.12 21.63 18.16
N LEU A 36 2.73 21.96 16.90
CA LEU A 36 3.68 22.33 15.87
C LEU A 36 3.47 23.77 15.37
N VAL A 37 2.26 24.12 14.96
CA VAL A 37 1.97 25.38 14.30
C VAL A 37 1.97 26.54 15.31
N ALA A 38 1.23 26.42 16.40
CA ALA A 38 1.16 27.47 17.42
C ALA A 38 2.54 27.74 18.06
N PRO A 39 3.32 26.73 18.52
CA PRO A 39 4.68 26.98 19.01
C PRO A 39 5.62 27.57 17.95
N GLY A 40 5.47 27.17 16.68
CA GLY A 40 6.26 27.74 15.58
C GLY A 40 6.06 29.26 15.44
N PHE A 41 4.80 29.70 15.45
CA PHE A 41 4.49 31.15 15.44
C PHE A 41 4.90 31.86 16.73
N LEU A 42 4.89 31.18 17.88
CA LEU A 42 5.40 31.73 19.14
C LEU A 42 6.89 32.03 19.02
N VAL A 43 7.68 31.12 18.48
CA VAL A 43 9.13 31.30 18.27
C VAL A 43 9.38 32.42 17.25
N ILE A 44 8.62 32.47 16.15
CA ILE A 44 8.74 33.56 15.16
C ILE A 44 8.40 34.92 15.81
N GLY A 45 7.33 34.99 16.59
CA GLY A 45 6.92 36.17 17.30
C GLY A 45 7.95 36.64 18.31
N LEU A 46 8.57 35.70 19.04
CA LEU A 46 9.68 35.97 19.99
C LEU A 46 10.89 36.48 19.24
N ALA A 47 11.30 35.85 18.15
CA ALA A 47 12.43 36.31 17.33
C ALA A 47 12.18 37.73 16.79
N MET A 48 10.98 38.03 16.28
CA MET A 48 10.60 39.37 15.82
C MET A 48 10.63 40.40 16.97
N ALA A 49 10.20 40.03 18.19
CA ALA A 49 10.22 40.89 19.37
C ALA A 49 11.66 41.19 19.79
N VAL A 50 12.52 40.16 19.83
CA VAL A 50 13.95 40.31 20.18
C VAL A 50 14.68 41.17 19.15
N VAL A 51 14.51 40.92 17.86
CA VAL A 51 15.10 41.71 16.78
C VAL A 51 14.59 43.14 16.81
N GLY A 52 13.28 43.34 17.02
CA GLY A 52 12.71 44.69 17.17
C GLY A 52 13.25 45.46 18.40
N ALA A 53 13.40 44.75 19.54
CA ALA A 53 13.99 45.29 20.74
C ALA A 53 15.48 45.66 20.54
N TRP A 54 16.24 44.81 19.83
CA TRP A 54 17.63 45.05 19.48
C TRP A 54 17.84 46.28 18.58
N PHE A 55 17.00 46.41 17.51
CA PHE A 55 17.02 47.59 16.63
C PHE A 55 16.64 48.87 17.43
N ARG A 56 15.63 48.76 18.28
CA ARG A 56 15.22 49.88 19.14
C ARG A 56 16.30 50.27 20.15
N HIS A 57 16.96 49.30 20.76
CA HIS A 57 18.08 49.54 21.65
C HIS A 57 19.25 50.26 20.95
N ARG A 58 19.60 49.84 19.72
CA ARG A 58 20.61 50.51 18.88
C ARG A 58 20.23 51.95 18.52
N GLN A 59 18.95 52.21 18.26
CA GLN A 59 18.47 53.57 17.98
C GLN A 59 18.47 54.45 19.23
N ILE A 60 18.18 53.91 20.40
CA ILE A 60 18.15 54.64 21.68
C ILE A 60 19.54 54.94 22.22
N VAL A 61 20.49 54.02 22.05
CA VAL A 61 21.91 54.28 22.41
C VAL A 61 22.49 55.42 21.58
N LYS A 62 21.89 55.76 20.44
CA LYS A 62 22.24 56.93 19.63
C LYS A 62 21.47 58.21 20.00
N ALA A 63 20.40 58.12 20.79
CA ALA A 63 19.53 59.22 21.19
C ALA A 63 19.37 59.19 22.72
N THR A 64 20.19 59.98 23.44
CA THR A 64 20.17 60.14 24.90
C THR A 64 18.84 60.68 25.41
N GLY A 65 17.98 59.82 26.01
CA GLY A 65 16.79 60.21 26.74
C GLY A 65 16.19 59.03 27.52
N PRO A 66 15.60 59.24 28.74
CA PRO A 66 15.05 58.15 29.54
C PRO A 66 13.81 57.56 28.91
N PHE A 67 13.65 56.24 29.03
CA PHE A 67 12.49 55.46 28.53
C PHE A 67 11.18 55.98 29.13
N ALA A 68 10.25 56.46 28.31
CA ALA A 68 8.88 56.61 28.71
C ALA A 68 8.17 55.23 28.60
N PRO A 69 7.58 54.72 29.69
CA PRO A 69 6.78 53.48 29.61
C PRO A 69 5.64 53.63 28.61
N ILE A 70 5.38 52.59 27.83
CA ILE A 70 4.23 52.59 26.92
C ILE A 70 2.97 52.58 27.81
N ARG A 71 2.31 53.72 27.95
CA ARG A 71 1.02 53.86 28.60
C ARG A 71 -0.05 53.86 27.55
N ILE A 72 -0.90 52.82 27.57
CA ILE A 72 -2.11 52.76 26.75
C ILE A 72 -3.23 53.41 27.56
N ASP A 73 -3.66 54.58 27.16
CA ASP A 73 -4.74 55.29 27.81
C ASP A 73 -6.02 55.15 26.94
N LEU A 74 -6.87 54.23 27.33
CA LEU A 74 -8.13 53.95 26.62
C LEU A 74 -9.13 55.10 26.63
N THR A 75 -8.89 56.17 27.45
CA THR A 75 -9.69 57.38 27.42
C THR A 75 -9.40 58.25 26.20
N ARG A 76 -8.18 58.10 25.62
CA ARG A 76 -7.77 58.84 24.45
C ARG A 76 -8.31 58.18 23.14
N PRO A 77 -8.97 58.93 22.27
CA PRO A 77 -9.56 58.35 21.04
C PRO A 77 -8.52 57.69 20.13
N ARG A 78 -7.29 58.17 20.14
CA ARG A 78 -6.17 57.60 19.36
C ARG A 78 -5.77 56.25 19.87
N ASP A 79 -5.59 56.10 21.18
CA ASP A 79 -5.14 54.84 21.77
C ASP A 79 -6.23 53.77 21.70
N ARG A 80 -7.48 54.17 21.82
CA ARG A 80 -8.64 53.33 21.60
C ARG A 80 -8.76 52.80 20.15
N LYS A 81 -8.52 53.69 19.16
CA LYS A 81 -8.47 53.25 17.72
C LYS A 81 -7.30 52.28 17.48
N LEU A 82 -6.12 52.58 18.01
CA LEU A 82 -4.95 51.69 17.86
C LEU A 82 -5.18 50.33 18.51
N PHE A 83 -5.77 50.31 19.73
CA PHE A 83 -6.14 49.06 20.41
C PHE A 83 -7.20 48.28 19.63
N GLY A 84 -8.23 48.96 19.11
CA GLY A 84 -9.26 48.32 18.26
C GLY A 84 -8.68 47.75 16.97
N MET A 85 -7.78 48.48 16.28
CA MET A 85 -7.08 47.95 15.11
C MET A 85 -6.18 46.76 15.43
N PHE A 86 -5.49 46.79 16.57
CA PHE A 86 -4.66 45.71 17.09
C PHE A 86 -5.51 44.45 17.33
N LEU A 87 -6.65 44.60 18.01
CA LEU A 87 -7.55 43.50 18.31
C LEU A 87 -8.13 42.91 17.02
N ALA A 88 -8.60 43.75 16.09
CA ALA A 88 -9.13 43.32 14.79
C ALA A 88 -8.06 42.59 13.97
N ALA A 89 -6.82 43.11 13.92
CA ALA A 89 -5.71 42.47 13.24
C ALA A 89 -5.34 41.12 13.87
N SER A 90 -5.39 41.01 15.19
CA SER A 90 -5.14 39.76 15.91
C SER A 90 -6.19 38.71 15.61
N VAL A 91 -7.48 39.09 15.65
CA VAL A 91 -8.59 38.18 15.30
C VAL A 91 -8.47 37.74 13.83
N CYS A 92 -8.22 38.68 12.91
CA CYS A 92 -8.04 38.35 11.51
C CYS A 92 -6.84 37.39 11.30
N PHE A 93 -5.73 37.63 11.95
CA PHE A 93 -4.55 36.74 11.90
C PHE A 93 -4.88 35.34 12.41
N LEU A 94 -5.59 35.22 13.53
CA LEU A 94 -5.99 33.93 14.08
C LEU A 94 -6.92 33.16 13.11
N LEU A 95 -7.92 33.84 12.53
CA LEU A 95 -8.83 33.24 11.57
C LEU A 95 -8.09 32.77 10.31
N VAL A 96 -7.23 33.62 9.73
CA VAL A 96 -6.44 33.26 8.55
C VAL A 96 -5.49 32.11 8.86
N SER A 97 -4.84 32.13 10.02
CA SER A 97 -3.94 31.03 10.45
C SER A 97 -4.71 29.73 10.64
N ALA A 98 -5.86 29.76 11.30
CA ALA A 98 -6.67 28.57 11.53
C ALA A 98 -7.20 27.98 10.22
N ILE A 99 -7.79 28.81 9.35
CA ILE A 99 -8.31 28.37 8.06
C ILE A 99 -7.18 27.89 7.15
N GLY A 100 -6.08 28.64 7.08
CA GLY A 100 -4.94 28.29 6.24
C GLY A 100 -4.27 26.99 6.68
N SER A 101 -4.10 26.79 7.99
CA SER A 101 -3.55 25.55 8.55
C SER A 101 -4.48 24.37 8.29
N TYR A 102 -5.78 24.53 8.48
CA TYR A 102 -6.78 23.50 8.20
C TYR A 102 -6.77 23.08 6.71
N GLN A 103 -6.79 24.05 5.80
CA GLN A 103 -6.77 23.79 4.36
C GLN A 103 -5.45 23.14 3.91
N SER A 104 -4.31 23.65 4.39
CA SER A 104 -3.00 23.08 4.11
C SER A 104 -2.89 21.64 4.61
N TYR A 105 -3.44 21.40 5.80
CA TYR A 105 -3.53 20.07 6.37
C TYR A 105 -4.33 19.14 5.45
N HIS A 106 -5.60 19.46 5.14
CA HIS A 106 -6.44 18.65 4.26
C HIS A 106 -5.81 18.40 2.89
N TYR A 107 -5.18 19.41 2.31
CA TYR A 107 -4.47 19.26 1.04
C TYR A 107 -3.29 18.27 1.14
N THR A 108 -2.45 18.39 2.18
CA THR A 108 -1.26 17.52 2.33
C THR A 108 -1.60 16.07 2.73
N GLU A 109 -2.83 15.79 3.15
CA GLU A 109 -3.34 14.44 3.43
C GLU A 109 -4.17 13.88 2.25
N SER A 110 -4.42 14.68 1.22
CA SER A 110 -5.24 14.27 0.10
C SER A 110 -4.53 13.28 -0.83
N VAL A 111 -5.32 12.46 -1.50
CA VAL A 111 -4.84 11.54 -2.55
C VAL A 111 -4.19 12.31 -3.70
N GLN A 112 -4.70 13.51 -4.03
CA GLN A 112 -4.15 14.39 -5.04
C GLN A 112 -2.72 14.84 -4.70
N PHE A 113 -2.50 15.25 -3.46
CA PHE A 113 -1.15 15.65 -3.03
C PHE A 113 -0.19 14.46 -3.07
N CYS A 114 -0.56 13.33 -2.47
CA CYS A 114 0.32 12.16 -2.38
C CYS A 114 0.61 11.54 -3.76
N GLY A 115 -0.42 11.42 -4.60
CA GLY A 115 -0.32 10.69 -5.87
C GLY A 115 0.00 11.57 -7.09
N GLN A 116 -0.44 12.85 -7.09
CA GLN A 116 -0.34 13.71 -8.27
C GLN A 116 0.67 14.85 -8.13
N ALA A 117 0.86 15.44 -6.96
CA ALA A 117 1.90 16.45 -6.78
C ALA A 117 3.31 15.85 -6.97
N CYS A 118 3.52 14.61 -6.52
CA CYS A 118 4.75 13.84 -6.72
C CYS A 118 4.63 12.83 -7.88
N HIS A 119 3.89 13.16 -8.95
CA HIS A 119 3.49 12.25 -10.02
C HIS A 119 4.63 11.43 -10.64
N GLY A 120 5.83 11.96 -10.77
CA GLY A 120 6.96 11.24 -11.35
C GLY A 120 7.37 10.02 -10.53
N VAL A 121 7.42 10.17 -9.21
CA VAL A 121 7.85 9.11 -8.28
C VAL A 121 6.68 8.19 -7.89
N MET A 122 5.51 8.79 -7.66
CA MET A 122 4.35 8.09 -7.11
C MET A 122 3.42 7.52 -8.18
N LYS A 123 3.70 7.73 -9.47
CA LYS A 123 2.86 7.22 -10.57
C LYS A 123 2.54 5.72 -10.44
N PRO A 124 3.53 4.83 -10.19
CA PRO A 124 3.23 3.40 -10.07
C PRO A 124 2.24 3.10 -8.94
N GLU A 125 2.48 3.66 -7.76
CA GLU A 125 1.66 3.43 -6.57
C GLU A 125 0.27 4.06 -6.71
N PHE A 126 0.18 5.25 -7.32
CA PHE A 126 -1.09 5.94 -7.55
C PHE A 126 -1.96 5.22 -8.58
N VAL A 127 -1.39 4.75 -9.69
CA VAL A 127 -2.13 4.03 -10.73
C VAL A 127 -2.65 2.70 -10.18
N THR A 128 -1.80 1.91 -9.53
CA THR A 128 -2.21 0.63 -8.95
C THR A 128 -3.24 0.81 -7.83
N TYR A 129 -3.10 1.84 -6.99
CA TYR A 129 -4.10 2.21 -5.97
C TYR A 129 -5.46 2.51 -6.62
N SER A 130 -5.49 3.28 -7.71
CA SER A 130 -6.74 3.68 -8.37
C SER A 130 -7.57 2.51 -8.90
N HIS A 131 -6.94 1.36 -9.14
CA HIS A 131 -7.59 0.13 -9.59
C HIS A 131 -7.79 -0.89 -8.45
N SER A 132 -7.37 -0.56 -7.22
CA SER A 132 -7.43 -1.47 -6.08
C SER A 132 -8.80 -1.45 -5.39
N PRO A 133 -9.14 -2.49 -4.61
CA PRO A 133 -10.32 -2.45 -3.73
C PRO A 133 -10.30 -1.30 -2.71
N HIS A 134 -9.13 -0.73 -2.42
CA HIS A 134 -8.93 0.38 -1.48
C HIS A 134 -8.89 1.76 -2.15
N ALA A 135 -9.26 1.91 -3.42
CA ALA A 135 -9.23 3.18 -4.16
C ALA A 135 -10.07 4.33 -3.55
N ARG A 136 -10.91 4.02 -2.55
CA ARG A 136 -11.70 5.01 -1.79
C ARG A 136 -11.15 5.31 -0.40
N VAL A 137 -10.10 4.61 0.02
CA VAL A 137 -9.41 4.82 1.30
C VAL A 137 -8.26 5.79 1.05
N ALA A 138 -8.20 6.92 1.73
CA ALA A 138 -7.14 7.90 1.51
C ALA A 138 -5.75 7.31 1.84
N CYS A 139 -4.73 7.76 1.10
CA CYS A 139 -3.34 7.31 1.32
C CYS A 139 -2.92 7.50 2.79
N ALA A 140 -3.34 8.62 3.38
CA ALA A 140 -3.04 8.98 4.76
C ALA A 140 -3.56 7.96 5.78
N GLU A 141 -4.69 7.30 5.55
CA GLU A 141 -5.27 6.32 6.49
C GLU A 141 -4.32 5.14 6.74
N CYS A 142 -3.61 4.69 5.71
CA CYS A 142 -2.67 3.59 5.82
C CYS A 142 -1.24 4.06 6.13
N HIS A 143 -0.79 5.18 5.53
CA HIS A 143 0.60 5.61 5.60
C HIS A 143 0.89 6.57 6.76
N ILE A 144 -0.11 7.27 7.27
CA ILE A 144 0.00 8.19 8.40
C ILE A 144 -0.80 7.65 9.58
N GLY A 145 -2.11 7.46 9.37
CA GLY A 145 -3.06 6.98 10.37
C GLY A 145 -3.23 7.92 11.56
N ASN A 146 -3.94 7.45 12.58
CA ASN A 146 -4.30 8.24 13.75
C ASN A 146 -3.14 8.35 14.75
N GLY A 147 -3.00 9.52 15.39
CA GLY A 147 -2.07 9.76 16.48
C GLY A 147 -0.91 10.71 16.15
N ALA A 148 -0.62 11.61 17.09
CA ALA A 148 0.37 12.68 16.94
C ALA A 148 1.78 12.16 16.62
N THR A 149 2.20 11.05 17.24
CA THR A 149 3.52 10.46 17.03
C THR A 149 3.72 10.00 15.60
N TRP A 150 2.73 9.29 15.03
CA TRP A 150 2.77 8.81 13.64
C TRP A 150 2.71 9.96 12.66
N TYR A 151 1.90 10.96 12.94
CA TYR A 151 1.84 12.17 12.15
C TYR A 151 3.19 12.89 12.07
N VAL A 152 3.82 13.19 13.21
CA VAL A 152 5.12 13.85 13.24
C VAL A 152 6.18 13.06 12.48
N ARG A 153 6.23 11.73 12.70
CA ARG A 153 7.12 10.83 11.94
C ARG A 153 6.89 10.93 10.44
N SER A 154 5.63 10.90 10.00
CA SER A 154 5.30 10.95 8.58
C SER A 154 5.67 12.29 7.95
N LYS A 155 5.43 13.42 8.64
CA LYS A 155 5.79 14.76 8.13
C LYS A 155 7.30 14.97 8.07
N LEU A 156 8.06 14.49 9.04
CA LEU A 156 9.51 14.50 8.96
C LEU A 156 10.06 13.65 7.82
N SER A 157 9.54 12.42 7.67
CA SER A 157 9.86 11.55 6.54
C SER A 157 9.43 12.18 5.21
N GLY A 158 8.24 12.78 5.15
CA GLY A 158 7.71 13.47 3.97
C GLY A 158 8.57 14.65 3.54
N THR A 159 9.09 15.43 4.48
CA THR A 159 10.02 16.54 4.18
C THR A 159 11.29 16.02 3.48
N TYR A 160 11.85 14.91 3.96
CA TYR A 160 12.97 14.28 3.27
C TYR A 160 12.58 13.76 1.88
N GLN A 161 11.36 13.17 1.73
CA GLN A 161 10.88 12.67 0.44
C GLN A 161 10.70 13.79 -0.58
N VAL A 162 10.22 14.97 -0.17
CA VAL A 162 10.15 16.17 -1.02
C VAL A 162 11.54 16.57 -1.48
N TYR A 163 12.50 16.68 -0.57
CA TYR A 163 13.89 16.96 -0.91
C TYR A 163 14.46 15.91 -1.87
N ALA A 164 14.28 14.62 -1.57
CA ALA A 164 14.78 13.53 -2.40
C ALA A 164 14.17 13.54 -3.81
N THR A 165 12.88 13.91 -3.92
CA THR A 165 12.20 14.04 -5.21
C THR A 165 12.75 15.22 -6.02
N MET A 166 12.90 16.39 -5.41
CA MET A 166 13.44 17.57 -6.07
C MET A 166 14.91 17.37 -6.50
N ALA A 167 15.70 16.72 -5.66
CA ALA A 167 17.11 16.42 -5.92
C ALA A 167 17.32 15.12 -6.73
N GLN A 168 16.26 14.42 -7.14
CA GLN A 168 16.27 13.11 -7.82
C GLN A 168 17.09 12.04 -7.08
N LYS A 169 17.13 12.09 -5.75
CA LYS A 169 17.89 11.19 -4.87
C LYS A 169 17.03 10.06 -4.28
N TYR A 170 16.07 9.55 -5.03
CA TYR A 170 15.23 8.43 -4.62
C TYR A 170 15.62 7.14 -5.36
N PRO A 171 15.52 5.97 -4.72
CA PRO A 171 15.81 4.68 -5.37
C PRO A 171 14.76 4.33 -6.42
N ARG A 172 15.20 3.61 -7.46
CA ARG A 172 14.33 3.07 -8.51
C ARG A 172 14.64 1.59 -8.71
N PRO A 173 13.77 0.69 -8.29
CA PRO A 173 12.45 0.90 -7.68
C PRO A 173 12.52 1.38 -6.22
N ILE A 174 11.38 1.85 -5.69
CA ILE A 174 11.27 2.18 -4.26
C ILE A 174 11.28 0.88 -3.46
N PRO A 175 12.16 0.74 -2.43
CA PRO A 175 12.26 -0.49 -1.65
C PRO A 175 10.97 -0.80 -0.88
N THR A 176 10.62 -2.08 -0.80
CA THR A 176 9.53 -2.60 0.02
C THR A 176 10.03 -3.72 0.92
N PRO A 177 9.41 -3.96 2.08
CA PRO A 177 8.33 -3.19 2.71
C PRO A 177 8.77 -1.79 3.17
N VAL A 178 7.80 -0.86 3.25
CA VAL A 178 8.03 0.51 3.74
C VAL A 178 8.41 0.46 5.22
N LYS A 179 9.54 1.09 5.58
CA LYS A 179 10.15 0.96 6.92
C LYS A 179 9.32 1.53 8.07
N ASN A 180 8.51 2.55 7.84
CA ASN A 180 7.81 3.30 8.88
C ASN A 180 6.27 3.17 8.76
N LEU A 181 5.78 2.05 8.21
CA LEU A 181 4.36 1.78 8.22
C LEU A 181 3.89 1.44 9.64
N ARG A 182 2.67 1.88 9.98
CA ARG A 182 2.02 1.50 11.24
C ARG A 182 1.83 -0.02 11.31
N PRO A 183 1.75 -0.60 12.53
CA PRO A 183 1.35 -1.98 12.70
C PRO A 183 0.03 -2.28 11.96
N ALA A 184 -0.05 -3.45 11.32
CA ALA A 184 -1.23 -3.83 10.56
C ALA A 184 -2.51 -3.87 11.43
N GLN A 185 -2.38 -4.28 12.69
CA GLN A 185 -3.49 -4.28 13.65
C GLN A 185 -4.07 -2.89 13.86
N GLU A 186 -3.21 -1.87 13.98
CA GLU A 186 -3.65 -0.49 14.20
C GLU A 186 -4.23 0.18 12.94
N THR A 187 -4.04 -0.41 11.77
CA THR A 187 -4.47 0.15 10.48
C THR A 187 -5.60 -0.66 9.86
N CYS A 188 -5.36 -1.96 9.66
CA CYS A 188 -6.31 -2.82 8.94
C CYS A 188 -7.54 -3.16 9.79
N GLU A 189 -7.34 -3.35 11.10
CA GLU A 189 -8.43 -3.75 12.01
C GLU A 189 -9.38 -2.59 12.37
N GLU A 190 -9.10 -1.36 11.93
CA GLU A 190 -10.09 -0.27 11.97
C GLU A 190 -11.31 -0.56 11.07
N CYS A 191 -11.11 -1.29 9.97
CA CYS A 191 -12.16 -1.67 9.02
C CYS A 191 -12.36 -3.18 8.89
N HIS A 192 -11.29 -3.97 9.01
CA HIS A 192 -11.28 -5.41 8.86
C HIS A 192 -11.15 -6.09 10.24
N TRP A 193 -12.19 -6.81 10.67
CA TRP A 193 -12.18 -7.48 11.96
C TRP A 193 -11.90 -8.98 11.81
N PRO A 194 -10.73 -9.48 12.25
CA PRO A 194 -10.37 -10.91 12.11
C PRO A 194 -11.41 -11.88 12.68
N ARG A 195 -12.09 -11.50 13.76
CA ARG A 195 -13.19 -12.28 14.35
C ARG A 195 -14.40 -12.48 13.42
N LYS A 196 -14.51 -11.68 12.36
CA LYS A 196 -15.58 -11.77 11.36
C LYS A 196 -15.16 -12.55 10.10
N PHE A 197 -13.93 -13.05 10.06
CA PHE A 197 -13.47 -13.91 8.97
C PHE A 197 -13.99 -15.33 9.20
N VAL A 198 -15.14 -15.62 8.64
CA VAL A 198 -15.84 -16.89 8.81
C VAL A 198 -16.25 -17.47 7.45
N GLY A 199 -16.40 -18.80 7.41
CA GLY A 199 -16.90 -19.52 6.24
C GLY A 199 -15.88 -19.64 5.11
N ASN A 200 -16.42 -19.98 3.94
CA ASN A 200 -15.65 -20.25 2.73
C ASN A 200 -16.15 -19.35 1.60
N VAL A 201 -15.26 -19.03 0.66
CA VAL A 201 -15.59 -18.23 -0.52
C VAL A 201 -15.31 -19.03 -1.77
N GLU A 202 -16.32 -19.20 -2.61
CA GLU A 202 -16.14 -19.81 -3.92
C GLU A 202 -15.57 -18.78 -4.90
N ARG A 203 -14.55 -19.20 -5.65
CA ARG A 203 -13.93 -18.42 -6.72
C ARG A 203 -13.70 -19.27 -7.95
N THR A 204 -14.05 -18.74 -9.12
CA THR A 204 -13.70 -19.33 -10.42
C THR A 204 -12.59 -18.50 -11.06
N TYR A 205 -11.49 -19.17 -11.36
CA TYR A 205 -10.38 -18.59 -12.09
C TYR A 205 -10.40 -19.09 -13.52
N SER A 206 -10.54 -18.18 -14.48
CA SER A 206 -10.55 -18.49 -15.91
C SER A 206 -9.18 -18.24 -16.51
N TYR A 207 -8.67 -19.20 -17.21
CA TYR A 207 -7.41 -19.17 -17.92
C TYR A 207 -7.62 -19.44 -19.40
N PHE A 208 -6.71 -18.94 -20.21
CA PHE A 208 -6.63 -19.22 -21.62
C PHE A 208 -5.26 -19.81 -21.93
N LEU A 209 -5.20 -20.81 -22.78
CA LEU A 209 -3.95 -21.43 -23.21
C LEU A 209 -3.31 -20.60 -24.32
N GLY A 210 -2.04 -20.86 -24.59
CA GLY A 210 -1.27 -20.15 -25.62
C GLY A 210 -1.37 -20.79 -27.01
N ASP A 211 -2.38 -21.64 -27.23
CA ASP A 211 -2.66 -22.32 -28.49
C ASP A 211 -3.39 -21.41 -29.50
N GLU A 212 -3.57 -21.91 -30.72
CA GLU A 212 -4.20 -21.16 -31.81
C GLU A 212 -5.59 -20.68 -31.46
N THR A 213 -6.38 -21.51 -30.78
CA THR A 213 -7.78 -21.25 -30.44
C THR A 213 -7.96 -20.56 -29.12
N ASN A 214 -6.84 -20.28 -28.38
CA ASN A 214 -6.87 -19.75 -27.04
C ASN A 214 -7.80 -20.56 -26.15
N SER A 215 -7.60 -21.86 -26.10
CA SER A 215 -8.45 -22.81 -25.39
C SER A 215 -8.69 -22.42 -23.95
N THR A 216 -9.91 -22.57 -23.47
CA THR A 216 -10.28 -22.19 -22.11
C THR A 216 -9.97 -23.27 -21.10
N PHE A 217 -9.49 -22.89 -19.95
CA PHE A 217 -9.36 -23.74 -18.78
C PHE A 217 -9.78 -22.95 -17.56
N ALA A 218 -10.60 -23.50 -16.70
CA ALA A 218 -10.99 -22.82 -15.47
C ALA A 218 -10.84 -23.74 -14.27
N VAL A 219 -10.67 -23.11 -13.10
CA VAL A 219 -10.58 -23.81 -11.82
C VAL A 219 -11.57 -23.15 -10.85
N ARG A 220 -12.50 -23.95 -10.31
CA ARG A 220 -13.43 -23.54 -9.26
C ARG A 220 -12.86 -23.95 -7.92
N LEU A 221 -12.53 -22.95 -7.10
CA LEU A 221 -11.96 -23.14 -5.77
C LEU A 221 -12.94 -22.74 -4.69
N LEU A 222 -13.05 -23.56 -3.66
CA LEU A 222 -13.63 -23.18 -2.39
C LEU A 222 -12.51 -22.74 -1.46
N LEU A 223 -12.28 -21.44 -1.33
CA LEU A 223 -11.27 -20.85 -0.47
C LEU A 223 -11.75 -20.90 0.97
N LYS A 224 -11.00 -21.52 1.86
CA LYS A 224 -11.28 -21.57 3.30
C LYS A 224 -10.77 -20.28 3.95
N VAL A 225 -11.57 -19.25 3.86
CA VAL A 225 -11.19 -17.90 4.37
C VAL A 225 -11.24 -17.83 5.89
N GLY A 226 -12.06 -18.65 6.54
CA GLY A 226 -12.33 -18.66 7.97
C GLY A 226 -11.10 -18.73 8.88
N GLY A 227 -11.32 -18.93 10.16
CA GLY A 227 -10.29 -19.06 11.19
C GLY A 227 -10.42 -18.08 12.34
N GLY A 228 -11.41 -17.16 12.31
CA GLY A 228 -11.52 -16.07 13.25
C GLY A 228 -12.25 -16.38 14.55
N ASP A 229 -13.41 -17.03 14.50
CA ASP A 229 -14.29 -17.16 15.67
C ASP A 229 -14.93 -18.56 15.77
N PRO A 230 -14.65 -19.31 16.85
CA PRO A 230 -15.22 -20.65 17.05
C PRO A 230 -16.74 -20.66 17.22
N THR A 231 -17.36 -19.53 17.57
CA THR A 231 -18.82 -19.43 17.70
C THR A 231 -19.56 -19.41 16.36
N HIS A 232 -18.83 -19.14 15.26
CA HIS A 232 -19.38 -19.02 13.92
C HIS A 232 -18.92 -20.13 12.97
N GLY A 233 -18.17 -21.11 13.47
CA GLY A 233 -17.69 -22.24 12.68
C GLY A 233 -16.31 -22.74 13.10
N PRO A 234 -15.75 -23.73 12.38
CA PRO A 234 -14.43 -24.26 12.67
C PRO A 234 -13.36 -23.17 12.60
N VAL A 235 -12.44 -23.17 13.57
CA VAL A 235 -11.27 -22.29 13.56
C VAL A 235 -10.19 -22.95 12.71
N GLU A 236 -10.40 -22.90 11.41
CA GLU A 236 -9.50 -23.46 10.39
C GLU A 236 -9.47 -22.56 9.15
N GLY A 237 -8.55 -22.81 8.24
CA GLY A 237 -8.44 -22.07 6.99
C GLY A 237 -7.34 -21.01 7.02
N ILE A 238 -7.38 -20.10 6.02
CA ILE A 238 -6.28 -19.19 5.74
C ILE A 238 -6.03 -18.22 6.90
N HIS A 239 -7.10 -17.67 7.51
CA HIS A 239 -6.96 -16.72 8.62
C HIS A 239 -6.77 -17.39 10.00
N TRP A 240 -6.59 -18.72 10.05
CA TRP A 240 -6.18 -19.39 11.28
C TRP A 240 -4.88 -18.81 11.86
N HIS A 241 -3.96 -18.33 11.00
CA HIS A 241 -2.73 -17.64 11.40
C HIS A 241 -2.96 -16.37 12.21
N MET A 242 -4.11 -15.73 12.03
CA MET A 242 -4.50 -14.47 12.68
C MET A 242 -5.44 -14.67 13.87
N ASN A 243 -5.74 -15.92 14.24
CA ASN A 243 -6.55 -16.21 15.41
C ASN A 243 -5.87 -15.69 16.68
N VAL A 244 -6.63 -15.07 17.58
CA VAL A 244 -6.12 -14.49 18.82
C VAL A 244 -5.43 -15.54 19.72
N GLY A 245 -5.87 -16.80 19.64
CA GLY A 245 -5.26 -17.90 20.39
C GLY A 245 -3.93 -18.43 19.81
N ASN A 246 -3.57 -18.00 18.60
CA ASN A 246 -2.36 -18.48 17.93
C ASN A 246 -1.35 -17.33 17.81
N LYS A 247 -0.07 -17.64 18.01
CA LYS A 247 1.02 -16.71 17.76
C LYS A 247 1.96 -17.34 16.77
N ILE A 248 2.05 -16.75 15.58
CA ILE A 248 3.00 -17.16 14.55
C ILE A 248 4.10 -16.13 14.47
N GLU A 249 5.33 -16.59 14.59
CA GLU A 249 6.55 -15.78 14.51
C GLU A 249 7.50 -16.40 13.50
N TYR A 250 8.28 -15.58 12.84
CA TYR A 250 9.21 -16.04 11.80
C TYR A 250 10.44 -15.16 11.69
N ILE A 251 11.49 -15.69 11.06
CA ILE A 251 12.66 -14.94 10.62
C ILE A 251 12.68 -14.93 9.09
N ALA A 252 12.86 -13.76 8.50
CA ALA A 252 13.12 -13.61 7.08
C ALA A 252 14.61 -13.33 6.85
N SER A 253 15.22 -14.00 5.87
CA SER A 253 16.64 -13.81 5.52
C SER A 253 16.84 -12.73 4.44
N ASP A 254 15.75 -12.19 3.88
CA ASP A 254 15.79 -11.12 2.88
C ASP A 254 14.81 -10.00 3.23
N GLN A 255 15.10 -8.80 2.73
CA GLN A 255 14.29 -7.60 2.99
C GLN A 255 12.85 -7.74 2.45
N ALA A 256 12.67 -8.39 1.30
CA ALA A 256 11.36 -8.59 0.67
C ALA A 256 10.54 -9.69 1.36
N ARG A 257 11.10 -10.39 2.37
CA ARG A 257 10.47 -11.48 3.13
C ARG A 257 10.00 -12.64 2.24
N GLN A 258 10.74 -12.91 1.19
CA GLN A 258 10.45 -14.03 0.31
C GLN A 258 11.11 -15.33 0.78
N LYS A 259 12.16 -15.24 1.61
CA LYS A 259 12.87 -16.37 2.18
C LYS A 259 12.65 -16.39 3.68
N ILE A 260 11.88 -17.37 4.16
CA ILE A 260 11.54 -17.54 5.56
C ILE A 260 12.14 -18.86 6.05
N PRO A 261 13.35 -18.87 6.63
CA PRO A 261 14.02 -20.12 7.00
C PRO A 261 13.61 -20.68 8.37
N TRP A 262 12.88 -19.91 9.18
CA TRP A 262 12.47 -20.32 10.53
C TRP A 262 11.09 -19.78 10.88
N VAL A 263 10.28 -20.64 11.51
CA VAL A 263 8.93 -20.32 11.97
C VAL A 263 8.72 -20.88 13.38
N ARG A 264 8.11 -20.09 14.27
CA ARG A 264 7.67 -20.50 15.60
C ARG A 264 6.16 -20.31 15.72
N MET A 265 5.49 -21.37 16.16
CA MET A 265 4.07 -21.36 16.45
C MET A 265 3.88 -21.55 17.95
N THR A 266 3.08 -20.69 18.58
CA THR A 266 2.56 -20.90 19.93
C THR A 266 1.05 -21.06 19.81
N ASP A 267 0.50 -22.17 20.27
CA ASP A 267 -0.93 -22.43 20.24
C ASP A 267 -1.68 -21.80 21.41
N ALA A 268 -3.01 -21.96 21.45
CA ALA A 268 -3.88 -21.41 22.50
C ALA A 268 -3.59 -22.00 23.89
N GLN A 269 -2.90 -23.13 23.98
CA GLN A 269 -2.48 -23.79 25.24
C GLN A 269 -1.08 -23.34 25.66
N GLY A 270 -0.43 -22.48 24.90
CA GLY A 270 0.92 -21.99 25.14
C GLY A 270 2.02 -22.96 24.70
N VAL A 271 1.68 -24.03 23.96
CA VAL A 271 2.68 -24.99 23.45
C VAL A 271 3.45 -24.37 22.31
N VAL A 272 4.76 -24.31 22.47
CA VAL A 272 5.66 -23.76 21.46
C VAL A 272 6.16 -24.85 20.50
N THR A 273 6.04 -24.64 19.21
CA THR A 273 6.61 -25.52 18.19
C THR A 273 7.45 -24.71 17.22
N GLU A 274 8.70 -25.09 17.05
CA GLU A 274 9.62 -24.47 16.08
C GLU A 274 9.81 -25.35 14.86
N PHE A 275 9.82 -24.72 13.68
CA PHE A 275 10.08 -25.34 12.39
C PHE A 275 11.25 -24.64 11.72
N ARG A 276 12.16 -25.43 11.16
CA ARG A 276 13.38 -24.94 10.49
C ARG A 276 13.50 -25.50 9.10
N SER A 277 13.86 -24.64 8.16
CA SER A 277 14.32 -25.06 6.85
C SER A 277 15.68 -25.78 6.99
N PRO A 278 15.98 -26.81 6.18
CA PRO A 278 17.27 -27.52 6.23
C PRO A 278 18.50 -26.63 6.03
N LYS A 279 18.33 -25.51 5.35
CA LYS A 279 19.40 -24.54 5.09
C LYS A 279 19.65 -23.55 6.23
N PHE A 280 18.82 -23.54 7.26
CA PHE A 280 18.96 -22.62 8.39
C PHE A 280 19.71 -23.26 9.54
N THR A 281 21.01 -22.99 9.59
CA THR A 281 21.95 -23.53 10.61
C THR A 281 22.29 -22.50 11.69
N ASN A 282 21.92 -21.25 11.52
CA ASN A 282 22.25 -20.16 12.43
C ASN A 282 21.46 -20.26 13.75
N ALA A 283 22.02 -19.69 14.83
CA ALA A 283 21.29 -19.43 16.05
C ALA A 283 20.13 -18.45 15.78
N VAL A 284 19.06 -18.61 16.52
CA VAL A 284 17.90 -17.72 16.47
C VAL A 284 18.22 -16.48 17.29
N GLU A 285 18.27 -15.31 16.62
CA GLU A 285 18.41 -14.03 17.28
C GLU A 285 17.01 -13.45 17.56
N GLU A 286 16.65 -13.26 18.83
CA GLU A 286 15.33 -12.73 19.23
C GLU A 286 15.01 -11.37 18.57
N THR A 287 16.02 -10.55 18.31
CA THR A 287 15.87 -9.25 17.62
C THR A 287 15.45 -9.38 16.15
N SER A 288 15.68 -10.54 15.55
CA SER A 288 15.33 -10.85 14.15
C SER A 288 13.92 -11.42 14.00
N ILE A 289 13.29 -11.79 15.12
CA ILE A 289 11.97 -12.43 15.12
C ILE A 289 10.90 -11.38 14.86
N ARG A 290 10.06 -11.70 13.89
CA ARG A 290 8.87 -10.92 13.55
C ARG A 290 7.61 -11.73 13.86
N ARG A 291 6.65 -11.10 14.54
CA ARG A 291 5.29 -11.63 14.64
C ARG A 291 4.56 -11.44 13.32
N MET A 292 3.93 -12.50 12.83
CA MET A 292 3.13 -12.47 11.60
C MET A 292 1.92 -11.56 11.79
N ASP A 293 1.64 -10.75 10.77
CA ASP A 293 0.49 -9.85 10.71
C ASP A 293 -0.16 -9.88 9.30
N CYS A 294 -1.21 -9.09 9.11
CA CYS A 294 -1.94 -9.01 7.85
C CYS A 294 -1.03 -8.70 6.64
N MET A 295 0.00 -7.86 6.86
CA MET A 295 0.91 -7.42 5.80
C MET A 295 1.90 -8.51 5.37
N ASP A 296 2.00 -9.62 6.06
CA ASP A 296 2.90 -10.71 5.67
C ASP A 296 2.30 -11.58 4.55
N CYS A 297 0.97 -11.56 4.44
CA CYS A 297 0.21 -12.18 3.35
C CYS A 297 -0.34 -11.12 2.40
N HIS A 298 -1.03 -10.10 2.92
CA HIS A 298 -1.59 -8.99 2.15
C HIS A 298 -0.58 -7.85 1.99
N ASN A 299 0.62 -8.15 1.47
CA ASN A 299 1.72 -7.18 1.40
C ASN A 299 1.51 -6.08 0.34
N ARG A 300 0.51 -6.20 -0.52
CA ARG A 300 0.16 -5.26 -1.59
C ARG A 300 -1.34 -4.94 -1.63
N PRO A 301 -1.99 -4.56 -0.51
CA PRO A 301 -3.45 -4.45 -0.47
C PRO A 301 -4.02 -3.37 -1.39
N ALA A 302 -3.26 -2.29 -1.63
CA ALA A 302 -3.65 -1.17 -2.48
C ALA A 302 -2.72 -0.94 -3.68
N HIS A 303 -1.60 -1.66 -3.78
CA HIS A 303 -0.55 -1.40 -4.77
C HIS A 303 -0.14 -2.71 -5.46
N ARG A 304 -1.10 -3.48 -5.92
CA ARG A 304 -0.86 -4.73 -6.62
C ARG A 304 -0.53 -4.49 -8.08
N TYR A 305 0.56 -5.07 -8.53
CA TYR A 305 0.95 -5.11 -9.93
C TYR A 305 0.53 -6.47 -10.49
N GLU A 306 -0.41 -6.46 -11.42
CA GLU A 306 -0.86 -7.71 -12.04
C GLU A 306 0.20 -8.24 -13.00
N SER A 307 0.44 -9.55 -12.93
CA SER A 307 1.29 -10.20 -13.92
C SER A 307 0.66 -10.15 -15.31
N PRO A 308 1.45 -10.13 -16.40
CA PRO A 308 0.91 -10.13 -17.75
C PRO A 308 -0.10 -11.24 -17.97
N ASN A 309 0.20 -12.44 -17.49
CA ASN A 309 -0.68 -13.59 -17.63
C ASN A 309 -2.02 -13.39 -16.91
N THR A 310 -2.00 -12.87 -15.68
CA THR A 310 -3.24 -12.61 -14.93
C THR A 310 -4.07 -11.51 -15.59
N ALA A 311 -3.44 -10.40 -16.00
CA ALA A 311 -4.14 -9.29 -16.62
C ALA A 311 -4.75 -9.64 -17.98
N VAL A 312 -4.00 -10.39 -18.82
CA VAL A 312 -4.50 -10.84 -20.13
C VAL A 312 -5.62 -11.86 -19.97
N ASN A 313 -5.50 -12.83 -19.05
CA ASN A 313 -6.59 -13.77 -18.79
C ASN A 313 -7.88 -13.05 -18.36
N LEU A 314 -7.78 -12.08 -17.49
CA LEU A 314 -8.91 -11.27 -17.05
C LEU A 314 -9.52 -10.49 -18.23
N ALA A 315 -8.71 -9.84 -19.04
CA ALA A 315 -9.19 -9.09 -20.20
C ALA A 315 -9.87 -9.98 -21.24
N MET A 316 -9.36 -11.18 -21.47
CA MET A 316 -10.00 -12.18 -22.34
C MET A 316 -11.31 -12.72 -21.75
N ALA A 317 -11.35 -13.01 -20.44
CA ALA A 317 -12.56 -13.47 -19.76
C ALA A 317 -13.68 -12.41 -19.76
N LEU A 318 -13.29 -11.12 -19.73
CA LEU A 318 -14.21 -9.98 -19.83
C LEU A 318 -14.56 -9.59 -21.28
N GLY A 319 -14.03 -10.30 -22.29
CA GLY A 319 -14.27 -10.00 -23.70
C GLY A 319 -13.61 -8.72 -24.22
N LYS A 320 -12.68 -8.11 -23.45
CA LYS A 320 -11.93 -6.90 -23.86
C LYS A 320 -10.80 -7.23 -24.84
N ILE A 321 -10.29 -8.44 -24.78
CA ILE A 321 -9.42 -9.05 -25.79
C ILE A 321 -10.20 -10.17 -26.45
N ASP A 322 -10.39 -10.07 -27.76
CA ASP A 322 -11.20 -11.05 -28.50
C ASP A 322 -10.39 -12.34 -28.73
N ARG A 323 -10.82 -13.42 -28.06
CA ARG A 323 -10.20 -14.74 -28.13
C ARG A 323 -10.30 -15.41 -29.52
N SER A 324 -11.11 -14.87 -30.43
CA SER A 324 -11.20 -15.39 -31.80
C SER A 324 -9.98 -15.06 -32.67
N LEU A 325 -9.11 -14.14 -32.20
CA LEU A 325 -7.82 -13.87 -32.84
C LEU A 325 -6.85 -15.01 -32.53
N PRO A 326 -6.33 -15.73 -33.54
CA PRO A 326 -5.44 -16.86 -33.31
C PRO A 326 -4.20 -16.48 -32.49
N TYR A 327 -3.85 -17.30 -31.49
CA TYR A 327 -2.68 -17.09 -30.62
C TYR A 327 -2.67 -15.76 -29.88
N ILE A 328 -3.83 -15.09 -29.70
CA ILE A 328 -3.84 -13.74 -29.12
C ILE A 328 -3.28 -13.70 -27.71
N LYS A 329 -3.50 -14.76 -26.92
CA LYS A 329 -2.92 -14.91 -25.59
C LYS A 329 -1.39 -14.79 -25.65
N THR A 330 -0.74 -15.63 -26.45
CA THR A 330 0.71 -15.64 -26.60
C THR A 330 1.25 -14.33 -27.15
N ASN A 331 0.58 -13.79 -28.19
CA ASN A 331 1.00 -12.53 -28.82
C ASN A 331 0.89 -11.33 -27.86
N ALA A 332 -0.17 -11.28 -27.05
CA ALA A 332 -0.35 -10.23 -26.02
C ALA A 332 0.72 -10.33 -24.91
N LEU A 333 1.00 -11.54 -24.42
CA LEU A 333 2.05 -11.78 -23.44
C LEU A 333 3.43 -11.40 -24.01
N TYR A 334 3.73 -11.81 -25.24
CA TYR A 334 4.98 -11.44 -25.89
C TYR A 334 5.14 -9.92 -26.00
N ALA A 335 4.09 -9.21 -26.41
CA ALA A 335 4.12 -7.73 -26.50
C ALA A 335 4.33 -7.07 -25.12
N LEU A 336 3.70 -7.57 -24.05
CA LEU A 336 3.80 -7.02 -22.69
C LEU A 336 5.15 -7.29 -22.03
N THR A 337 5.79 -8.43 -22.32
CA THR A 337 7.03 -8.87 -21.66
C THR A 337 8.30 -8.38 -22.34
N ARG A 338 8.20 -7.72 -23.49
CA ARG A 338 9.35 -7.06 -24.13
C ARG A 338 9.92 -5.97 -23.24
N ARG A 339 11.21 -5.76 -23.35
CA ARG A 339 11.89 -4.66 -22.64
C ARG A 339 11.64 -3.33 -23.33
N TYR A 340 11.11 -2.37 -22.59
CA TYR A 340 10.91 -1.00 -23.01
C TYR A 340 11.60 -0.06 -22.02
N THR A 341 12.15 1.06 -22.51
CA THR A 341 12.88 2.01 -21.68
C THR A 341 11.96 3.08 -21.08
N ASN A 342 10.82 3.32 -21.72
CA ASN A 342 9.80 4.27 -21.28
C ASN A 342 8.41 3.86 -21.79
N GLU A 343 7.37 4.50 -21.24
CA GLU A 343 5.98 4.21 -21.60
C GLU A 343 5.69 4.47 -23.08
N THR A 344 6.18 5.56 -23.63
CA THR A 344 5.93 5.92 -25.06
C THR A 344 6.43 4.83 -25.98
N GLN A 345 7.67 4.35 -25.76
CA GLN A 345 8.22 3.26 -26.53
C GLN A 345 7.41 1.97 -26.38
N ALA A 346 6.92 1.67 -25.17
CA ALA A 346 6.10 0.50 -24.91
C ALA A 346 4.78 0.55 -25.68
N ILE A 347 4.08 1.67 -25.63
CA ILE A 347 2.80 1.87 -26.32
C ILE A 347 2.96 1.71 -27.84
N GLN A 348 4.01 2.28 -28.43
CA GLN A 348 4.32 2.10 -29.85
C GLN A 348 4.74 0.66 -30.16
N GLY A 349 5.59 0.08 -29.34
CA GLY A 349 6.10 -1.27 -29.51
C GLY A 349 5.01 -2.35 -29.41
N ILE A 350 4.05 -2.19 -28.49
CA ILE A 350 2.88 -3.06 -28.36
C ILE A 350 2.03 -2.98 -29.64
N ALA A 351 1.73 -1.77 -30.10
CA ALA A 351 0.93 -1.58 -31.30
C ALA A 351 1.59 -2.21 -32.53
N THR A 352 2.86 -1.93 -32.75
CA THR A 352 3.65 -2.49 -33.87
C THR A 352 3.72 -4.02 -33.79
N THR A 353 3.98 -4.56 -32.61
CA THR A 353 4.10 -6.01 -32.40
C THR A 353 2.78 -6.72 -32.71
N LEU A 354 1.68 -6.25 -32.17
CA LEU A 354 0.38 -6.87 -32.40
C LEU A 354 -0.11 -6.68 -33.86
N ALA A 355 0.04 -5.48 -34.43
CA ALA A 355 -0.30 -5.24 -35.82
C ALA A 355 0.46 -6.16 -36.80
N SER A 356 1.75 -6.42 -36.53
CA SER A 356 2.56 -7.33 -37.37
C SER A 356 2.11 -8.79 -37.30
N LYS A 357 1.46 -9.21 -36.20
CA LYS A 357 0.94 -10.56 -36.05
C LYS A 357 -0.42 -10.74 -36.77
N TYR A 358 -1.12 -9.67 -37.07
CA TYR A 358 -2.43 -9.67 -37.73
C TYR A 358 -2.46 -8.69 -38.90
N PRO A 359 -1.68 -8.96 -39.97
CA PRO A 359 -1.59 -8.07 -41.14
C PRO A 359 -2.95 -7.92 -41.81
N THR A 360 -3.20 -6.72 -42.36
CA THR A 360 -4.50 -6.36 -42.94
C THR A 360 -4.91 -7.29 -44.10
N ASP A 361 -3.95 -7.73 -44.90
CA ASP A 361 -4.22 -8.59 -46.06
C ASP A 361 -4.78 -9.94 -45.65
N SER A 362 -4.33 -10.50 -44.53
CA SER A 362 -4.78 -11.80 -44.01
C SER A 362 -5.94 -11.70 -43.02
N TYR A 363 -6.13 -10.55 -42.38
CA TYR A 363 -7.09 -10.34 -41.30
C TYR A 363 -7.99 -9.12 -41.53
N ALA A 364 -8.34 -8.80 -42.81
CA ALA A 364 -9.15 -7.64 -43.16
C ALA A 364 -10.45 -7.51 -42.35
N GLY A 365 -11.19 -8.63 -42.21
CA GLY A 365 -12.42 -8.66 -41.43
C GLY A 365 -12.28 -8.57 -39.90
N CYS A 366 -11.06 -8.61 -39.37
CA CYS A 366 -10.78 -8.61 -37.93
C CYS A 366 -10.05 -7.36 -37.44
N GLN A 367 -9.82 -6.35 -38.29
CA GLN A 367 -8.99 -5.19 -37.95
C GLN A 367 -9.55 -4.35 -36.80
N GLU A 368 -10.86 -4.31 -36.62
CA GLU A 368 -11.48 -3.64 -35.48
C GLU A 368 -11.15 -4.37 -34.16
N LYS A 369 -11.26 -5.72 -34.16
CA LYS A 369 -10.87 -6.55 -33.00
C LYS A 369 -9.39 -6.40 -32.67
N VAL A 370 -8.53 -6.32 -33.68
CA VAL A 370 -7.08 -6.09 -33.50
C VAL A 370 -6.82 -4.73 -32.85
N ARG A 371 -7.47 -3.65 -33.33
CA ARG A 371 -7.35 -2.30 -32.74
C ARG A 371 -7.84 -2.27 -31.31
N ALA A 372 -9.00 -2.86 -31.01
CA ALA A 372 -9.52 -2.95 -29.64
C ALA A 372 -8.56 -3.71 -28.72
N THR A 373 -8.02 -4.83 -29.20
CA THR A 373 -7.01 -5.61 -28.48
C THR A 373 -5.72 -4.81 -28.20
N ILE A 374 -5.20 -4.10 -29.20
CA ILE A 374 -4.03 -3.24 -29.03
C ILE A 374 -4.30 -2.21 -27.92
N THR A 375 -5.44 -1.54 -27.96
CA THR A 375 -5.83 -0.55 -26.95
C THR A 375 -5.88 -1.15 -25.55
N GLU A 376 -6.46 -2.33 -25.41
CA GLU A 376 -6.55 -3.03 -24.11
C GLU A 376 -5.19 -3.50 -23.61
N VAL A 377 -4.33 -4.07 -24.46
CA VAL A 377 -2.96 -4.49 -24.08
C VAL A 377 -2.11 -3.27 -23.68
N GLN A 378 -2.26 -2.15 -24.37
CA GLN A 378 -1.63 -0.89 -23.99
C GLN A 378 -2.13 -0.37 -22.64
N ARG A 379 -3.43 -0.52 -22.35
CA ARG A 379 -4.02 -0.19 -21.04
C ARG A 379 -3.42 -1.08 -19.95
N ILE A 380 -3.36 -2.40 -20.16
CA ILE A 380 -2.72 -3.34 -19.22
C ILE A 380 -1.29 -2.92 -18.93
N TYR A 381 -0.55 -2.48 -19.94
CA TYR A 381 0.82 -2.02 -19.75
C TYR A 381 0.88 -0.77 -18.87
N ARG A 382 0.07 0.26 -19.16
CA ARG A 382 0.04 1.50 -18.36
C ARG A 382 -0.34 1.28 -16.92
N ASP A 383 -1.18 0.28 -16.65
CA ASP A 383 -1.68 0.01 -15.30
C ASP A 383 -0.70 -0.80 -14.44
N ASN A 384 0.26 -1.52 -15.05
CA ASN A 384 1.07 -2.50 -14.34
C ASN A 384 2.60 -2.39 -14.57
N PHE A 385 3.05 -1.57 -15.53
CA PHE A 385 4.46 -1.47 -15.90
C PHE A 385 4.93 -0.02 -15.94
N PHE A 386 5.97 0.26 -15.20
CA PHE A 386 6.51 1.60 -15.04
C PHE A 386 8.04 1.59 -15.22
N PRO A 387 8.52 1.56 -16.47
CA PRO A 387 9.94 1.40 -16.76
C PRO A 387 10.80 2.52 -16.19
N GLU A 388 10.31 3.77 -16.16
CA GLU A 388 11.02 4.92 -15.61
C GLU A 388 11.31 4.77 -14.11
N MET A 389 10.42 4.09 -13.39
CA MET A 389 10.55 3.77 -11.96
C MET A 389 11.09 2.36 -11.72
N LYS A 390 11.34 1.58 -12.78
CA LYS A 390 11.71 0.16 -12.72
C LYS A 390 10.74 -0.66 -11.86
N ALA A 391 9.46 -0.26 -11.87
CA ALA A 391 8.41 -0.89 -11.08
C ALA A 391 7.53 -1.77 -11.96
N SER A 392 7.29 -2.99 -11.51
CA SER A 392 6.42 -3.98 -12.17
C SER A 392 6.13 -5.16 -11.23
N TRP A 393 5.28 -6.06 -11.65
CA TRP A 393 5.00 -7.32 -10.96
C TRP A 393 6.27 -8.17 -10.68
N GLN A 394 7.31 -8.08 -11.49
CA GLN A 394 8.57 -8.83 -11.28
C GLN A 394 9.38 -8.35 -10.08
N VAL A 395 9.25 -7.08 -9.74
CA VAL A 395 10.04 -6.44 -8.68
C VAL A 395 9.33 -6.50 -7.33
N TYR A 396 8.01 -6.50 -7.38
CA TYR A 396 7.18 -6.43 -6.19
C TYR A 396 6.35 -7.71 -6.04
N PRO A 397 6.83 -8.66 -5.25
CA PRO A 397 6.13 -9.92 -5.02
C PRO A 397 4.75 -9.69 -4.40
N ASP A 398 3.77 -10.48 -4.83
CA ASP A 398 2.47 -10.63 -4.17
C ASP A 398 2.45 -11.93 -3.36
N ASN A 399 2.19 -11.82 -2.07
CA ASN A 399 2.22 -12.97 -1.18
C ASN A 399 0.90 -13.73 -1.10
N ILE A 400 -0.14 -13.28 -1.83
CA ILE A 400 -1.42 -13.98 -1.91
C ILE A 400 -1.34 -15.09 -2.97
N GLY A 401 -1.66 -16.30 -2.57
CA GLY A 401 -1.57 -17.47 -3.45
C GLY A 401 -0.16 -18.04 -3.52
N HIS A 402 0.15 -18.74 -4.62
CA HIS A 402 1.45 -19.44 -4.82
C HIS A 402 1.76 -19.69 -6.30
N LYS A 403 1.10 -18.97 -7.22
CA LYS A 403 1.28 -19.18 -8.66
C LYS A 403 2.48 -18.39 -9.20
N ASP A 404 2.38 -17.07 -9.23
CA ASP A 404 3.41 -16.20 -9.82
C ASP A 404 4.57 -15.94 -8.83
N TRP A 405 4.32 -16.11 -7.54
CA TRP A 405 5.26 -15.97 -6.44
C TRP A 405 5.08 -17.12 -5.44
N PRO A 406 6.10 -17.47 -4.63
CA PRO A 406 5.97 -18.53 -3.63
C PRO A 406 4.80 -18.33 -2.67
N GLY A 407 4.52 -17.08 -2.27
CA GLY A 407 3.38 -16.74 -1.43
C GLY A 407 3.28 -17.59 -0.17
N CYS A 408 2.23 -18.43 -0.07
CA CYS A 408 2.03 -19.34 1.04
C CYS A 408 3.15 -20.40 1.14
N PHE A 409 3.76 -20.77 0.01
CA PHE A 409 4.83 -21.77 -0.03
C PHE A 409 6.19 -21.24 0.47
N ARG A 410 6.27 -19.97 0.90
CA ARG A 410 7.44 -19.48 1.67
C ARG A 410 7.64 -20.23 2.98
N CYS A 411 6.56 -20.79 3.56
CA CYS A 411 6.56 -21.60 4.76
C CYS A 411 5.99 -23.00 4.52
N HIS A 412 4.92 -23.12 3.69
CA HIS A 412 4.23 -24.36 3.38
C HIS A 412 4.92 -25.13 2.24
N ASP A 413 6.22 -25.40 2.40
CA ASP A 413 7.08 -26.02 1.39
C ASP A 413 7.40 -27.51 1.66
N GLY A 414 6.91 -28.06 2.79
CA GLY A 414 7.20 -29.43 3.22
C GLY A 414 8.62 -29.63 3.75
N GLN A 415 9.46 -28.59 3.70
CA GLN A 415 10.86 -28.67 4.15
C GLN A 415 11.05 -28.14 5.57
N HIS A 416 10.17 -27.26 6.04
CA HIS A 416 10.18 -26.76 7.40
C HIS A 416 9.78 -27.84 8.38
N LYS A 417 10.74 -28.31 9.20
CA LYS A 417 10.56 -29.45 10.11
C LYS A 417 10.93 -29.07 11.54
N THR A 418 10.31 -29.75 12.49
CA THR A 418 10.75 -29.73 13.89
C THR A 418 12.13 -30.37 14.04
N ALA A 419 12.83 -30.06 15.14
CA ALA A 419 14.18 -30.57 15.39
C ALA A 419 14.25 -32.12 15.43
N ASP A 420 13.18 -32.79 15.87
CA ASP A 420 13.06 -34.24 15.86
C ASP A 420 12.62 -34.83 14.50
N GLY A 421 12.35 -33.99 13.53
CA GLY A 421 11.91 -34.35 12.17
C GLY A 421 10.49 -34.95 12.08
N LYS A 422 9.76 -35.08 13.21
CA LYS A 422 8.46 -35.77 13.24
C LYS A 422 7.32 -34.90 12.69
N ARG A 423 7.43 -33.60 12.77
CA ARG A 423 6.42 -32.66 12.27
C ARG A 423 7.02 -31.79 11.16
N ALA A 424 6.22 -31.53 10.14
CA ALA A 424 6.58 -30.63 9.05
C ALA A 424 5.40 -29.70 8.70
N ILE A 425 5.70 -28.49 8.25
CA ILE A 425 4.70 -27.64 7.61
C ILE A 425 4.48 -28.21 6.20
N LYS A 426 3.32 -28.84 5.99
CA LYS A 426 3.04 -29.58 4.76
C LYS A 426 2.84 -28.67 3.56
N ALA A 427 3.44 -29.02 2.43
CA ALA A 427 3.19 -28.37 1.13
C ALA A 427 1.92 -28.87 0.44
N ASN A 428 1.61 -30.16 0.58
CA ASN A 428 0.63 -30.85 -0.26
C ASN A 428 -0.76 -30.99 0.39
N ASP A 429 -1.02 -30.29 1.49
CA ASP A 429 -2.35 -30.27 2.11
C ASP A 429 -3.19 -29.13 1.48
N CYS A 430 -3.54 -29.30 0.21
CA CYS A 430 -4.33 -28.31 -0.53
C CYS A 430 -5.63 -27.96 0.21
N ASN A 431 -6.23 -28.96 0.86
CA ASN A 431 -7.49 -28.79 1.58
C ASN A 431 -7.36 -27.97 2.87
N ALA A 432 -6.17 -27.65 3.34
CA ALA A 432 -5.99 -26.74 4.47
C ALA A 432 -6.40 -25.29 4.11
N CYS A 433 -6.16 -24.88 2.86
CA CYS A 433 -6.41 -23.51 2.40
C CYS A 433 -7.58 -23.40 1.41
N HIS A 434 -7.75 -24.38 0.52
CA HIS A 434 -8.80 -24.39 -0.48
C HIS A 434 -9.12 -25.80 -0.97
N THR A 435 -10.31 -25.97 -1.53
CA THR A 435 -10.73 -27.22 -2.16
C THR A 435 -10.99 -26.96 -3.65
N ILE A 436 -10.39 -27.75 -4.54
CA ILE A 436 -10.67 -27.68 -5.97
C ILE A 436 -12.01 -28.42 -6.22
N LEU A 437 -13.08 -27.65 -6.40
CA LEU A 437 -14.41 -28.21 -6.62
C LEU A 437 -14.58 -28.75 -8.04
N ALA A 438 -14.08 -28.05 -9.04
CA ALA A 438 -14.09 -28.44 -10.43
C ALA A 438 -12.94 -27.79 -11.19
N GLN A 439 -12.50 -28.39 -12.29
CA GLN A 439 -11.48 -27.83 -13.18
C GLN A 439 -11.67 -28.41 -14.61
N GLY A 440 -11.21 -27.62 -15.59
CA GLY A 440 -11.31 -28.00 -16.99
C GLY A 440 -12.07 -26.96 -17.82
N SER A 441 -12.86 -27.40 -18.78
CA SER A 441 -13.67 -26.55 -19.66
C SER A 441 -15.09 -27.12 -19.86
N GLY A 442 -16.05 -26.23 -20.16
CA GLY A 442 -17.42 -26.60 -20.46
C GLY A 442 -18.05 -27.46 -19.36
N PRO A 443 -18.61 -28.66 -19.74
CA PRO A 443 -19.35 -29.54 -18.82
C PRO A 443 -18.52 -30.03 -17.60
N GLU A 444 -17.19 -30.08 -17.70
CA GLU A 444 -16.31 -30.49 -16.58
C GLU A 444 -16.47 -29.59 -15.38
N LEU A 445 -16.79 -28.31 -15.61
CA LEU A 445 -16.93 -27.30 -14.53
C LEU A 445 -18.27 -27.43 -13.78
N GLU A 446 -19.23 -28.17 -14.30
CA GLU A 446 -20.52 -28.42 -13.67
C GLU A 446 -20.46 -29.63 -12.73
N GLN A 447 -19.46 -30.50 -12.91
CA GLN A 447 -19.27 -31.69 -12.10
C GLN A 447 -18.48 -31.37 -10.84
N LEU A 448 -19.20 -30.99 -9.77
CA LEU A 448 -18.57 -30.61 -8.51
C LEU A 448 -18.10 -31.84 -7.73
N THR A 449 -16.89 -31.73 -7.19
CA THR A 449 -16.27 -32.71 -6.28
C THR A 449 -16.13 -32.08 -4.87
N PRO A 450 -17.12 -32.30 -3.96
CA PRO A 450 -17.15 -31.63 -2.66
C PRO A 450 -15.94 -31.95 -1.76
N LYS A 451 -15.34 -33.13 -1.91
CA LYS A 451 -14.13 -33.55 -1.19
C LYS A 451 -12.85 -33.02 -1.82
N GLY A 452 -12.96 -32.33 -2.95
CA GLY A 452 -11.85 -31.83 -3.74
C GLY A 452 -11.25 -32.88 -4.67
N GLN A 453 -10.56 -32.37 -5.67
CA GLN A 453 -9.77 -33.15 -6.63
C GLN A 453 -8.34 -32.63 -6.67
N LYS A 454 -7.42 -33.45 -7.16
CA LYS A 454 -6.03 -33.01 -7.41
C LYS A 454 -6.04 -32.01 -8.58
N PHE A 455 -5.14 -31.05 -8.52
CA PHE A 455 -4.92 -30.13 -9.64
C PHE A 455 -4.43 -30.91 -10.86
N ARG A 456 -5.05 -30.66 -12.00
CA ARG A 456 -4.66 -31.18 -13.31
C ARG A 456 -4.10 -30.03 -14.12
N HIS A 457 -2.81 -30.08 -14.41
CA HIS A 457 -2.22 -29.07 -15.27
C HIS A 457 -2.76 -29.21 -16.71
N PRO A 458 -3.22 -28.12 -17.35
CA PRO A 458 -3.60 -28.17 -18.76
C PRO A 458 -2.35 -28.37 -19.62
N GLY A 459 -2.31 -29.45 -20.39
CA GLY A 459 -1.13 -29.96 -21.11
C GLY A 459 -0.50 -31.14 -20.38
N ASP A 460 0.81 -31.25 -20.43
CA ASP A 460 1.56 -32.37 -19.83
C ASP A 460 1.61 -32.25 -18.29
N GLU A 461 1.76 -33.40 -17.61
CA GLU A 461 2.01 -33.40 -16.18
C GLU A 461 3.37 -32.74 -15.89
N VAL A 462 3.37 -31.81 -14.94
CA VAL A 462 4.55 -31.03 -14.56
C VAL A 462 4.82 -31.21 -13.07
N ASP A 463 6.02 -31.63 -12.73
CA ASP A 463 6.51 -31.67 -11.35
C ASP A 463 7.21 -30.35 -11.00
N GLY A 464 6.95 -29.83 -9.79
CA GLY A 464 7.59 -28.61 -9.28
C GLY A 464 6.62 -27.59 -8.71
N ALA A 465 7.17 -26.46 -8.23
CA ALA A 465 6.35 -25.36 -7.74
C ALA A 465 5.84 -24.51 -8.93
N CYS A 466 4.60 -24.03 -8.84
CA CYS A 466 3.98 -23.26 -9.92
C CYS A 466 4.85 -22.07 -10.35
N ASN A 467 5.44 -21.36 -9.37
CA ASN A 467 6.29 -20.18 -9.63
C ASN A 467 7.65 -20.50 -10.25
N ASP A 468 8.05 -21.76 -10.37
CA ASP A 468 9.29 -22.14 -11.06
C ASP A 468 9.15 -21.97 -12.59
N CYS A 469 7.93 -22.20 -13.09
CA CYS A 469 7.60 -22.03 -14.50
C CYS A 469 6.71 -20.79 -14.75
N HIS A 470 5.71 -20.56 -13.90
CA HIS A 470 4.81 -19.42 -14.03
C HIS A 470 5.48 -18.14 -13.48
N THR A 471 6.35 -17.57 -14.30
CA THR A 471 7.05 -16.32 -13.99
C THR A 471 6.18 -15.07 -14.26
N GLY A 472 4.86 -15.24 -14.45
CA GLY A 472 3.88 -14.19 -14.74
C GLY A 472 3.79 -13.76 -16.19
N GLY A 473 4.73 -14.16 -17.02
CA GLY A 473 4.76 -13.91 -18.47
C GLY A 473 4.17 -15.05 -19.32
N LEU A 474 3.93 -16.20 -18.73
CA LEU A 474 3.33 -17.37 -19.40
C LEU A 474 2.10 -17.89 -18.65
#